data_68b3d8a6cf60204768677675d9214fb1
#
_entry.id   68b3d8a6cf60204768677675d9214fb1
#
_cell.length_a   1.000
_cell.length_b   1.000
_cell.length_c   1.000
_cell.angle_alpha   90.00
_cell.angle_beta   90.00
_cell.angle_gamma   90.00
#
_symmetry.space_group_name_H-M   'P 1'
#
loop_
_entity.id
_entity.type
_entity.pdbx_description
1 polymer ?
#
loop_
_entity_poly.entity_id
_entity_poly.type
_entity_poly.pdbx_seq_one_letter_code
_entity_poly.pdbx_strand_id
1 'polypeptide(L)'
;MQKNTSNQLIAACQKGDRNAQYNLYQQFYGYAYTITSRYANNPDDAKEIVQDAFLKVFTHLKNYDFSYHFEPWFKKIIIRTCIDRHRSNQRQLETVEIENAHEEGSVAETLINADAEHLLRLVQKLSPAYRTAFSLYALEGYEYQEIADLLEVNIGSVKSNISKARGHLKQWILEERKVS
;
A
#
# COMPACT_ATOMS: atom_id res chain seq x y z
N MET A 1 12.00 15.39 -20.56
CA MET A 1 12.75 16.35 -19.70
C MET A 1 12.72 16.00 -18.20
N GLN A 2 11.65 15.41 -17.64
CA GLN A 2 11.56 15.04 -16.22
C GLN A 2 12.60 13.99 -15.74
N LYS A 3 12.95 13.02 -16.57
CA LYS A 3 13.89 11.94 -16.21
C LYS A 3 15.29 12.44 -15.79
N ASN A 4 15.77 13.51 -16.41
CA ASN A 4 17.13 14.03 -16.18
C ASN A 4 17.22 14.85 -14.87
N THR A 5 16.18 15.61 -14.55
CA THR A 5 16.12 16.40 -13.30
C THR A 5 16.04 15.48 -12.08
N SER A 6 15.29 14.38 -12.16
CA SER A 6 15.18 13.37 -11.12
C SER A 6 16.51 12.67 -10.83
N ASN A 7 17.30 12.31 -11.86
CA ASN A 7 18.60 11.66 -11.69
C ASN A 7 19.64 12.58 -11.06
N GLN A 8 19.66 13.87 -11.42
CA GLN A 8 20.56 14.85 -10.80
C GLN A 8 20.23 15.04 -9.31
N LEU A 9 18.95 15.13 -8.98
CA LEU A 9 18.49 15.26 -7.61
C LEU A 9 18.87 14.03 -6.79
N ILE A 10 18.66 12.83 -7.34
CA ILE A 10 19.03 11.56 -6.70
C ILE A 10 20.54 11.48 -6.48
N ALA A 11 21.35 11.87 -7.47
CA ALA A 11 22.80 11.87 -7.36
C ALA A 11 23.32 12.84 -6.27
N ALA A 12 22.66 14.00 -6.09
CA ALA A 12 22.95 14.91 -4.99
C ALA A 12 22.59 14.31 -3.62
N CYS A 13 21.42 13.64 -3.55
CA CYS A 13 21.01 12.91 -2.34
C CYS A 13 22.00 11.79 -1.96
N GLN A 14 22.55 11.06 -2.94
CA GLN A 14 23.57 10.02 -2.70
C GLN A 14 24.85 10.59 -2.06
N LYS A 15 25.19 11.86 -2.37
CA LYS A 15 26.32 12.58 -1.78
C LYS A 15 26.03 13.15 -0.39
N GLY A 16 24.82 12.96 0.13
CA GLY A 16 24.41 13.43 1.45
C GLY A 16 23.96 14.89 1.49
N ASP A 17 23.66 15.50 0.34
CA ASP A 17 23.14 16.87 0.29
C ASP A 17 21.75 16.94 0.93
N ARG A 18 21.66 17.64 2.06
CA ARG A 18 20.41 17.79 2.85
C ARG A 18 19.32 18.54 2.09
N ASN A 19 19.69 19.54 1.28
CA ASN A 19 18.72 20.29 0.49
C ASN A 19 18.15 19.41 -0.64
N ALA A 20 18.99 18.60 -1.26
CA ALA A 20 18.53 17.61 -2.24
C ALA A 20 17.62 16.57 -1.61
N GLN A 21 17.92 16.06 -0.42
CA GLN A 21 17.06 15.12 0.32
C GLN A 21 15.71 15.76 0.66
N TYR A 22 15.68 17.00 1.12
CA TYR A 22 14.45 17.73 1.38
C TYR A 22 13.61 17.92 0.10
N ASN A 23 14.24 18.30 -1.01
CA ASN A 23 13.56 18.46 -2.29
C ASN A 23 12.98 17.13 -2.81
N LEU A 24 13.72 16.03 -2.67
CA LEU A 24 13.24 14.70 -3.02
C LEU A 24 12.02 14.30 -2.17
N TYR A 25 12.09 14.56 -0.86
CA TYR A 25 10.97 14.35 0.06
C TYR A 25 9.73 15.15 -0.37
N GLN A 26 9.87 16.45 -0.59
CA GLN A 26 8.76 17.31 -1.02
C GLN A 26 8.13 16.85 -2.34
N GLN A 27 8.96 16.50 -3.31
CA GLN A 27 8.50 16.07 -4.64
C GLN A 27 7.70 14.77 -4.59
N PHE A 28 8.10 13.81 -3.74
CA PHE A 28 7.52 12.47 -3.71
C PHE A 28 6.62 12.18 -2.50
N TYR A 29 6.46 13.15 -1.58
CA TYR A 29 5.59 12.98 -0.40
C TYR A 29 4.16 12.60 -0.78
N GLY A 30 3.52 13.35 -1.68
CA GLY A 30 2.15 13.08 -2.12
C GLY A 30 1.98 11.71 -2.78
N TYR A 31 2.96 11.31 -3.59
CA TYR A 31 3.00 9.97 -4.18
C TYR A 31 3.09 8.87 -3.11
N ALA A 32 4.02 9.02 -2.16
CA ALA A 32 4.16 8.07 -1.06
C ALA A 32 2.91 8.03 -0.19
N TYR A 33 2.35 9.18 0.19
CA TYR A 33 1.14 9.27 1.00
C TYR A 33 -0.08 8.61 0.34
N THR A 34 -0.25 8.77 -0.97
CA THR A 34 -1.31 8.10 -1.73
C THR A 34 -1.21 6.58 -1.64
N ILE A 35 0.00 6.02 -1.66
CA ILE A 35 0.20 4.57 -1.52
C ILE A 35 -0.02 4.13 -0.08
N THR A 36 0.65 4.79 0.89
CA THR A 36 0.57 4.40 2.31
C THR A 36 -0.84 4.48 2.86
N SER A 37 -1.65 5.47 2.42
CA SER A 37 -3.04 5.62 2.82
C SER A 37 -3.92 4.40 2.51
N ARG A 38 -3.52 3.55 1.57
CA ARG A 38 -4.25 2.30 1.24
C ARG A 38 -4.00 1.19 2.26
N TYR A 39 -2.96 1.31 3.07
CA TYR A 39 -2.52 0.29 4.04
C TYR A 39 -2.68 0.75 5.49
N ALA A 40 -2.52 2.02 5.74
CA ALA A 40 -2.52 2.63 7.06
C ALA A 40 -3.87 2.53 7.77
N ASN A 41 -3.85 2.51 9.11
CA ASN A 41 -5.06 2.45 9.93
C ASN A 41 -5.76 3.82 10.07
N ASN A 42 -5.00 4.89 9.94
CA ASN A 42 -5.48 6.27 10.01
C ASN A 42 -4.48 7.20 9.30
N PRO A 43 -4.82 8.51 9.12
CA PRO A 43 -3.93 9.45 8.44
C PRO A 43 -2.56 9.65 9.09
N ASP A 44 -2.46 9.52 10.41
CA ASP A 44 -1.19 9.70 11.12
C ASP A 44 -0.29 8.47 10.95
N ASP A 45 -0.85 7.26 10.99
CA ASP A 45 -0.14 6.02 10.64
C ASP A 45 0.39 6.08 9.18
N ALA A 46 -0.41 6.63 8.24
CA ALA A 46 0.06 6.84 6.86
C ALA A 46 1.27 7.76 6.77
N LYS A 47 1.29 8.86 7.53
CA LYS A 47 2.43 9.80 7.59
C LYS A 47 3.67 9.16 8.19
N GLU A 48 3.51 8.37 9.26
CA GLU A 48 4.62 7.63 9.87
C GLU A 48 5.22 6.63 8.88
N ILE A 49 4.38 5.86 8.16
CA ILE A 49 4.86 4.93 7.13
C ILE A 49 5.61 5.68 6.02
N VAL A 50 5.16 6.88 5.62
CA VAL A 50 5.88 7.72 4.65
C VAL A 50 7.27 8.08 5.18
N GLN A 51 7.38 8.51 6.45
CA GLN A 51 8.66 8.86 7.07
C GLN A 51 9.60 7.66 7.10
N ASP A 52 9.11 6.50 7.55
CA ASP A 52 9.88 5.25 7.56
C ASP A 52 10.35 4.84 6.17
N ALA A 53 9.51 4.98 5.14
CA ALA A 53 9.86 4.70 3.75
C ALA A 53 10.98 5.61 3.26
N PHE A 54 10.93 6.92 3.56
CA PHE A 54 11.99 7.85 3.19
C PHE A 54 13.30 7.59 3.94
N LEU A 55 13.26 7.20 5.21
CA LEU A 55 14.46 6.77 5.94
C LEU A 55 15.12 5.58 5.24
N LYS A 56 14.33 4.57 4.83
CA LYS A 56 14.83 3.44 4.04
C LYS A 56 15.37 3.87 2.67
N VAL A 57 14.69 4.80 1.98
CA VAL A 57 15.19 5.38 0.72
C VAL A 57 16.57 5.98 0.93
N PHE A 58 16.75 6.90 1.86
CA PHE A 58 18.04 7.57 2.06
C PHE A 58 19.14 6.61 2.50
N THR A 59 18.79 5.55 3.23
CA THR A 59 19.74 4.49 3.60
C THR A 59 20.18 3.67 2.39
N HIS A 60 19.25 3.32 1.50
CA HIS A 60 19.51 2.44 0.36
C HIS A 60 19.89 3.19 -0.92
N LEU A 61 19.74 4.52 -0.94
CA LEU A 61 19.94 5.33 -2.14
C LEU A 61 21.37 5.20 -2.72
N LYS A 62 22.36 4.93 -1.87
CA LYS A 62 23.76 4.70 -2.31
C LYS A 62 23.89 3.54 -3.32
N ASN A 63 23.00 2.56 -3.24
CA ASN A 63 22.97 1.37 -4.10
C ASN A 63 21.92 1.48 -5.22
N TYR A 64 21.29 2.65 -5.39
CA TYR A 64 20.32 2.85 -6.46
C TYR A 64 20.99 2.89 -7.82
N ASP A 65 20.51 2.04 -8.72
CA ASP A 65 20.99 1.96 -10.09
C ASP A 65 20.16 2.89 -10.99
N PHE A 66 20.84 3.87 -11.59
CA PHE A 66 20.23 4.87 -12.48
C PHE A 66 19.71 4.31 -13.82
N SER A 67 19.96 3.02 -14.14
CA SER A 67 19.33 2.34 -15.28
C SER A 67 17.83 2.15 -15.09
N TYR A 68 17.35 2.13 -13.85
CA TYR A 68 15.94 2.01 -13.51
C TYR A 68 15.28 3.38 -13.26
N HIS A 69 13.95 3.43 -13.32
CA HIS A 69 13.18 4.60 -12.90
C HIS A 69 13.06 4.64 -11.37
N PHE A 70 13.15 5.85 -10.80
CA PHE A 70 13.09 6.04 -9.35
C PHE A 70 11.73 5.65 -8.76
N GLU A 71 10.62 6.02 -9.41
CA GLU A 71 9.26 5.76 -8.89
C GLU A 71 8.95 4.28 -8.65
N PRO A 72 9.21 3.34 -9.60
CA PRO A 72 9.00 1.92 -9.36
C PRO A 72 9.88 1.35 -8.24
N TRP A 73 11.13 1.81 -8.13
CA TRP A 73 12.04 1.41 -7.07
C TRP A 73 11.55 1.93 -5.71
N PHE A 74 11.15 3.20 -5.64
CA PHE A 74 10.58 3.81 -4.44
C PHE A 74 9.26 3.15 -4.04
N LYS A 75 8.38 2.86 -5.01
CA LYS A 75 7.12 2.14 -4.77
C LYS A 75 7.34 0.81 -4.04
N LYS A 76 8.35 0.02 -4.45
CA LYS A 76 8.71 -1.24 -3.78
C LYS A 76 9.11 -1.02 -2.32
N ILE A 77 9.85 0.05 -2.02
CA ILE A 77 10.24 0.40 -0.65
C ILE A 77 9.01 0.77 0.18
N ILE A 78 8.11 1.60 -0.36
CA ILE A 78 6.87 1.99 0.32
C ILE A 78 6.03 0.76 0.65
N ILE A 79 5.76 -0.11 -0.33
CA ILE A 79 4.93 -1.31 -0.15
C ILE A 79 5.55 -2.24 0.90
N ARG A 80 6.86 -2.49 0.84
CA ARG A 80 7.56 -3.26 1.86
C ARG A 80 7.43 -2.63 3.24
N THR A 81 7.53 -1.32 3.36
CA THR A 81 7.37 -0.62 4.64
C THR A 81 5.95 -0.77 5.18
N CYS A 82 4.93 -0.72 4.32
CA CYS A 82 3.54 -0.99 4.71
C CYS A 82 3.35 -2.44 5.21
N ILE A 83 3.95 -3.41 4.51
CA ILE A 83 3.91 -4.83 4.91
C ILE A 83 4.60 -5.05 6.25
N ASP A 84 5.79 -4.49 6.45
CA ASP A 84 6.54 -4.58 7.71
C ASP A 84 5.70 -4.01 8.88
N ARG A 85 5.04 -2.86 8.67
CA ARG A 85 4.14 -2.24 9.66
C ARG A 85 2.95 -3.15 9.97
N HIS A 86 2.32 -3.72 8.94
CA HIS A 86 1.20 -4.65 9.11
C HIS A 86 1.62 -5.88 9.92
N ARG A 87 2.75 -6.51 9.58
CA ARG A 87 3.28 -7.68 10.30
C ARG A 87 3.63 -7.35 11.76
N SER A 88 4.23 -6.18 12.01
CA SER A 88 4.52 -5.72 13.38
C SER A 88 3.24 -5.58 14.20
N ASN A 89 2.21 -4.97 13.63
CA ASN A 89 0.92 -4.80 14.30
C ASN A 89 0.21 -6.14 14.54
N GLN A 90 0.27 -7.09 13.60
CA GLN A 90 -0.31 -8.43 13.80
C GLN A 90 0.36 -9.17 14.96
N ARG A 91 1.69 -9.17 15.06
CA ARG A 91 2.41 -9.80 16.17
C ARG A 91 2.02 -9.23 17.54
N GLN A 92 1.61 -7.96 17.60
CA GLN A 92 1.10 -7.34 18.82
C GLN A 92 -0.36 -7.74 19.14
N LEU A 93 -1.13 -8.19 18.12
CA LEU A 93 -2.56 -8.49 18.23
C LEU A 93 -2.86 -10.01 18.28
N GLU A 94 -1.88 -10.90 18.27
CA GLU A 94 -2.06 -12.38 18.28
C GLU A 94 -2.79 -12.95 19.52
N THR A 95 -3.63 -12.14 20.17
CA THR A 95 -4.47 -12.58 21.30
C THR A 95 -5.98 -12.61 20.97
N VAL A 96 -6.45 -12.33 19.75
CA VAL A 96 -7.90 -12.28 19.44
C VAL A 96 -8.25 -12.87 18.07
N GLU A 97 -8.93 -13.99 18.14
CA GLU A 97 -9.97 -14.61 17.30
C GLU A 97 -9.89 -14.65 15.76
N ILE A 98 -10.06 -15.92 15.30
CA ILE A 98 -10.28 -16.33 13.90
C ILE A 98 -11.80 -16.39 13.65
N GLU A 99 -12.35 -15.54 12.80
CA GLU A 99 -13.67 -15.71 12.22
C GLU A 99 -13.61 -16.32 10.82
N ASN A 100 -14.45 -17.34 10.61
CA ASN A 100 -14.57 -18.08 9.36
C ASN A 100 -15.40 -17.32 8.32
N ALA A 101 -14.97 -17.43 7.05
CA ALA A 101 -15.61 -16.78 5.91
C ALA A 101 -16.08 -17.74 4.84
N HIS A 102 -17.21 -17.44 4.26
CA HIS A 102 -17.70 -18.03 3.02
C HIS A 102 -18.11 -16.98 2.00
N GLU A 103 -17.91 -17.36 0.74
CA GLU A 103 -18.55 -17.01 -0.53
C GLU A 103 -17.82 -16.12 -1.51
N GLU A 104 -17.70 -16.68 -2.74
CA GLU A 104 -17.15 -16.07 -3.94
C GLU A 104 -18.22 -15.25 -4.68
N GLY A 105 -17.84 -14.03 -5.10
CA GLY A 105 -18.65 -13.19 -5.97
C GLY A 105 -17.79 -12.25 -6.80
N SER A 106 -18.05 -12.17 -8.09
CA SER A 106 -17.36 -11.24 -9.00
C SER A 106 -17.69 -9.78 -8.66
N VAL A 107 -16.67 -9.02 -8.25
CA VAL A 107 -16.79 -7.61 -7.82
C VAL A 107 -16.21 -6.65 -8.86
N ALA A 108 -15.54 -7.17 -9.91
CA ALA A 108 -14.76 -6.36 -10.86
C ALA A 108 -15.59 -5.26 -11.55
N GLU A 109 -16.80 -5.55 -12.01
CA GLU A 109 -17.63 -4.55 -12.72
C GLU A 109 -18.17 -3.44 -11.81
N THR A 110 -18.34 -3.69 -10.52
CA THR A 110 -18.89 -2.70 -9.58
C THR A 110 -17.86 -1.65 -9.16
N LEU A 111 -16.56 -2.02 -9.17
CA LEU A 111 -15.46 -1.14 -8.77
C LEU A 111 -15.03 -0.17 -9.87
N ILE A 112 -15.28 -0.48 -11.15
CA ILE A 112 -14.84 0.33 -12.31
C ILE A 112 -15.51 1.71 -12.34
N ASN A 113 -16.69 1.88 -11.76
CA ASN A 113 -17.49 3.10 -11.79
C ASN A 113 -17.42 3.95 -10.51
N ALA A 114 -16.58 3.59 -9.55
CA ALA A 114 -16.39 4.37 -8.34
C ALA A 114 -15.27 5.40 -8.55
N ASP A 115 -15.48 6.64 -8.09
CA ASP A 115 -14.41 7.64 -8.00
C ASP A 115 -13.26 7.09 -7.13
N ALA A 116 -12.02 7.28 -7.58
CA ALA A 116 -10.83 6.73 -6.93
C ALA A 116 -10.73 7.11 -5.44
N GLU A 117 -11.13 8.33 -5.10
CA GLU A 117 -11.17 8.81 -3.72
C GLU A 117 -12.25 8.11 -2.90
N HIS A 118 -13.41 7.88 -3.51
CA HIS A 118 -14.50 7.14 -2.90
C HIS A 118 -14.09 5.68 -2.61
N LEU A 119 -13.50 5.01 -3.61
CA LEU A 119 -12.97 3.66 -3.44
C LEU A 119 -11.93 3.57 -2.32
N LEU A 120 -11.03 4.55 -2.22
CA LEU A 120 -10.05 4.61 -1.14
C LEU A 120 -10.71 4.69 0.23
N ARG A 121 -11.77 5.51 0.39
CA ARG A 121 -12.54 5.58 1.65
C ARG A 121 -13.16 4.24 2.03
N LEU A 122 -13.70 3.50 1.06
CA LEU A 122 -14.26 2.17 1.30
C LEU A 122 -13.17 1.15 1.68
N VAL A 123 -12.05 1.17 1.00
CA VAL A 123 -10.90 0.32 1.32
C VAL A 123 -10.39 0.59 2.74
N GLN A 124 -10.38 1.84 3.18
CA GLN A 124 -9.99 2.20 4.55
C GLN A 124 -10.97 1.70 5.64
N LYS A 125 -12.24 1.45 5.31
CA LYS A 125 -13.20 0.83 6.22
C LYS A 125 -12.94 -0.65 6.46
N LEU A 126 -12.18 -1.34 5.60
CA LEU A 126 -11.83 -2.74 5.76
C LEU A 126 -10.94 -2.95 7.00
N SER A 127 -11.05 -4.14 7.61
CA SER A 127 -10.07 -4.54 8.64
C SER A 127 -8.65 -4.54 8.09
N PRO A 128 -7.61 -4.34 8.91
CA PRO A 128 -6.23 -4.28 8.43
C PRO A 128 -5.80 -5.48 7.58
N ALA A 129 -6.21 -6.71 7.96
CA ALA A 129 -5.89 -7.93 7.23
C ALA A 129 -6.56 -7.98 5.85
N TYR A 130 -7.86 -7.62 5.77
CA TYR A 130 -8.61 -7.58 4.50
C TYR A 130 -8.08 -6.48 3.58
N ARG A 131 -7.84 -5.30 4.14
CA ARG A 131 -7.33 -4.14 3.44
C ARG A 131 -5.96 -4.40 2.83
N THR A 132 -5.01 -4.96 3.60
CA THR A 132 -3.67 -5.25 3.13
C THR A 132 -3.68 -6.30 2.03
N ALA A 133 -4.36 -7.44 2.23
CA ALA A 133 -4.42 -8.49 1.21
C ALA A 133 -5.12 -8.01 -0.07
N PHE A 134 -6.22 -7.26 0.05
CA PHE A 134 -6.94 -6.70 -1.10
C PHE A 134 -6.11 -5.67 -1.86
N SER A 135 -5.43 -4.76 -1.16
CA SER A 135 -4.59 -3.74 -1.80
C SER A 135 -3.44 -4.35 -2.56
N LEU A 136 -2.74 -5.34 -1.99
CA LEU A 136 -1.65 -6.05 -2.66
C LEU A 136 -2.16 -6.76 -3.93
N TYR A 137 -3.30 -7.43 -3.86
CA TYR A 137 -3.88 -8.14 -5.00
C TYR A 137 -4.45 -7.20 -6.06
N ALA A 138 -5.39 -6.34 -5.67
CA ALA A 138 -6.21 -5.59 -6.62
C ALA A 138 -5.56 -4.30 -7.13
N LEU A 139 -4.71 -3.66 -6.31
CA LEU A 139 -4.11 -2.36 -6.65
C LEU A 139 -2.64 -2.48 -7.06
N GLU A 140 -1.93 -3.49 -6.53
CA GLU A 140 -0.50 -3.68 -6.80
C GLU A 140 -0.23 -4.86 -7.75
N GLY A 141 -1.21 -5.76 -7.96
CA GLY A 141 -1.12 -6.86 -8.92
C GLY A 141 -0.31 -8.07 -8.47
N TYR A 142 -0.12 -8.26 -7.15
CA TYR A 142 0.55 -9.44 -6.61
C TYR A 142 -0.32 -10.69 -6.72
N GLU A 143 0.29 -11.83 -7.00
CA GLU A 143 -0.35 -13.13 -6.99
C GLU A 143 -0.60 -13.64 -5.55
N TYR A 144 -1.59 -14.53 -5.38
CA TYR A 144 -1.94 -15.04 -4.04
C TYR A 144 -0.77 -15.65 -3.28
N GLN A 145 0.13 -16.38 -3.98
CA GLN A 145 1.30 -16.98 -3.35
C GLN A 145 2.31 -15.92 -2.94
N GLU A 146 2.57 -14.92 -3.78
CA GLU A 146 3.46 -13.81 -3.44
C GLU A 146 2.96 -13.05 -2.22
N ILE A 147 1.64 -12.82 -2.11
CA ILE A 147 1.03 -12.17 -0.95
C ILE A 147 1.19 -13.04 0.30
N ALA A 148 0.98 -14.35 0.19
CA ALA A 148 1.16 -15.29 1.29
C ALA A 148 2.59 -15.25 1.83
N ASP A 149 3.57 -15.27 0.94
CA ASP A 149 5.00 -15.19 1.29
C ASP A 149 5.35 -13.81 1.90
N LEU A 150 4.83 -12.73 1.32
CA LEU A 150 5.04 -11.36 1.81
C LEU A 150 4.42 -11.11 3.19
N LEU A 151 3.27 -11.68 3.48
CA LEU A 151 2.57 -11.49 4.76
C LEU A 151 2.91 -12.56 5.79
N GLU A 152 3.67 -13.61 5.42
CA GLU A 152 4.02 -14.77 6.26
C GLU A 152 2.77 -15.53 6.77
N VAL A 153 1.77 -15.68 5.90
CA VAL A 153 0.52 -16.39 6.18
C VAL A 153 0.28 -17.49 5.14
N ASN A 154 -0.65 -18.41 5.43
CA ASN A 154 -1.01 -19.42 4.43
C ASN A 154 -1.84 -18.81 3.29
N ILE A 155 -1.76 -19.41 2.09
CA ILE A 155 -2.46 -18.93 0.88
C ILE A 155 -3.99 -18.99 1.05
N GLY A 156 -4.52 -19.91 1.87
CA GLY A 156 -5.95 -19.98 2.19
C GLY A 156 -6.44 -18.73 2.94
N SER A 157 -5.64 -18.23 3.89
CA SER A 157 -5.92 -16.97 4.59
C SER A 157 -5.94 -15.78 3.62
N VAL A 158 -5.00 -15.73 2.67
CA VAL A 158 -4.97 -14.66 1.64
C VAL A 158 -6.23 -14.67 0.79
N LYS A 159 -6.60 -15.86 0.26
CA LYS A 159 -7.83 -16.02 -0.54
C LYS A 159 -9.07 -15.63 0.23
N SER A 160 -9.18 -16.08 1.49
CA SER A 160 -10.30 -15.74 2.38
C SER A 160 -10.38 -14.23 2.64
N ASN A 161 -9.24 -13.59 2.98
CA ASN A 161 -9.21 -12.15 3.27
C ASN A 161 -9.60 -11.32 2.04
N ILE A 162 -9.15 -11.69 0.84
CA ILE A 162 -9.51 -11.00 -0.41
C ILE A 162 -10.98 -11.22 -0.74
N SER A 163 -11.52 -12.44 -0.56
CA SER A 163 -12.93 -12.73 -0.77
C SER A 163 -13.83 -11.91 0.17
N LYS A 164 -13.51 -11.87 1.48
CA LYS A 164 -14.22 -11.05 2.47
C LYS A 164 -14.15 -9.57 2.15
N ALA A 165 -12.97 -9.06 1.79
CA ALA A 165 -12.80 -7.67 1.37
C ALA A 165 -13.72 -7.31 0.21
N ARG A 166 -13.77 -8.16 -0.82
CA ARG A 166 -14.66 -7.98 -1.97
C ARG A 166 -16.14 -7.98 -1.56
N GLY A 167 -16.54 -8.89 -0.68
CA GLY A 167 -17.90 -8.95 -0.17
C GLY A 167 -18.32 -7.66 0.52
N HIS A 168 -17.51 -7.16 1.45
CA HIS A 168 -17.78 -5.89 2.14
C HIS A 168 -17.84 -4.70 1.19
N LEU A 169 -16.86 -4.57 0.27
CA LEU A 169 -16.85 -3.47 -0.69
C LEU A 169 -18.07 -3.48 -1.59
N LYS A 170 -18.47 -4.66 -2.10
CA LYS A 170 -19.68 -4.81 -2.91
C LYS A 170 -20.92 -4.39 -2.14
N GLN A 171 -21.08 -4.85 -0.90
CA GLN A 171 -22.21 -4.52 -0.05
C GLN A 171 -22.30 -3.01 0.17
N TRP A 172 -21.22 -2.34 0.58
CA TRP A 172 -21.21 -0.90 0.85
C TRP A 172 -21.53 -0.07 -0.40
N ILE A 173 -20.96 -0.42 -1.56
CA ILE A 173 -21.27 0.27 -2.83
C ILE A 173 -22.75 0.13 -3.20
N LEU A 174 -23.35 -1.05 -2.99
CA LEU A 174 -24.78 -1.28 -3.27
C LEU A 174 -25.71 -0.54 -2.30
N GLU A 175 -25.32 -0.43 -1.02
CA GLU A 175 -26.05 0.33 -0.01
C GLU A 175 -26.06 1.83 -0.32
N GLU A 176 -24.93 2.40 -0.69
CA GLU A 176 -24.82 3.82 -1.04
C GLU A 176 -25.64 4.17 -2.31
N ARG A 177 -25.68 3.27 -3.30
CA ARG A 177 -26.51 3.46 -4.50
C ARG A 177 -28.01 3.42 -4.25
N LYS A 178 -28.46 2.84 -3.13
CA LYS A 178 -29.88 2.83 -2.76
C LYS A 178 -30.33 4.11 -2.06
N VAL A 179 -29.39 4.89 -1.56
CA VAL A 179 -29.63 6.13 -0.80
C VAL A 179 -29.47 7.38 -1.67
N SER A 180 -28.87 7.24 -2.86
CA SER A 180 -28.71 8.31 -3.86
C SER A 180 -29.83 8.28 -4.89
#